data_485263641c94faa12e1418618a3318fc
#
_entry.id   485263641c94faa12e1418618a3318fc
#
_cell.length_a   1.000
_cell.length_b   1.000
_cell.length_c   1.000
_cell.angle_alpha   90.00
_cell.angle_beta   90.00
_cell.angle_gamma   90.00
#
_symmetry.space_group_name_H-M   'P 1'
#
loop_
_entity.id
_entity.type
_entity.pdbx_description
1 polymer ?
#
loop_
_entity_poly.entity_id
_entity_poly.type
_entity_poly.pdbx_seq_one_letter_code
_entity_poly.pdbx_strand_id
1 'polypeptide(L)'
;MAQAAGIMKMKIHQNMDKFCLTLFIILGIATHIHAHTGLRESTPAADSRVQAVPSQIELIFTGPVRLIKLDVVGDSEPQVTFSPASEPESVYRIPAAGLVNGEYEVAWAAIGADGHTMADSFRFVVDLSAASSAP
;
A
#
# COMPACT_ATOMS: atom_id res chain seq x y z
N MET A 1 45.59 -34.47 -38.21
CA MET A 1 45.61 -33.17 -37.46
C MET A 1 44.42 -32.26 -37.73
N ALA A 2 43.55 -32.52 -38.72
CA ALA A 2 42.41 -31.67 -38.99
C ALA A 2 41.17 -31.90 -38.09
N GLN A 3 41.06 -33.05 -37.43
CA GLN A 3 39.89 -33.37 -36.61
C GLN A 3 39.89 -32.72 -35.21
N ALA A 4 41.03 -32.39 -34.63
CA ALA A 4 41.12 -31.77 -33.32
C ALA A 4 40.62 -30.32 -33.29
N ALA A 5 40.82 -29.57 -34.38
CA ALA A 5 40.40 -28.19 -34.51
C ALA A 5 38.85 -28.04 -34.61
N GLY A 6 38.17 -29.01 -35.24
CA GLY A 6 36.70 -29.00 -35.38
C GLY A 6 35.95 -29.27 -34.07
N ILE A 7 36.49 -30.19 -33.27
CA ILE A 7 35.89 -30.56 -31.96
C ILE A 7 36.03 -29.40 -30.95
N MET A 8 37.15 -28.68 -30.99
CA MET A 8 37.38 -27.55 -30.08
C MET A 8 36.48 -26.35 -30.40
N LYS A 9 36.26 -26.07 -31.70
CA LYS A 9 35.29 -25.03 -32.12
C LYS A 9 33.84 -25.36 -31.70
N MET A 10 33.44 -26.62 -31.80
CA MET A 10 32.08 -27.04 -31.45
C MET A 10 31.81 -26.95 -29.95
N LYS A 11 32.82 -27.26 -29.10
CA LYS A 11 32.69 -27.10 -27.63
C LYS A 11 32.59 -25.64 -27.18
N ILE A 12 33.30 -24.73 -27.87
CA ILE A 12 33.25 -23.29 -27.53
C ILE A 12 31.86 -22.72 -27.86
N HIS A 13 31.27 -23.10 -29.00
CA HIS A 13 29.93 -22.63 -29.36
C HIS A 13 28.85 -23.18 -28.39
N GLN A 14 28.91 -24.44 -28.01
CA GLN A 14 27.97 -25.06 -27.10
C GLN A 14 28.00 -24.44 -25.70
N ASN A 15 29.15 -24.00 -25.22
CA ASN A 15 29.26 -23.33 -23.93
C ASN A 15 28.82 -21.87 -24.00
N MET A 16 28.98 -21.20 -25.13
CA MET A 16 28.56 -19.82 -25.34
C MET A 16 27.03 -19.69 -25.38
N ASP A 17 26.37 -20.65 -26.03
CA ASP A 17 24.90 -20.68 -26.08
C ASP A 17 24.29 -20.90 -24.68
N LYS A 18 24.88 -21.77 -23.88
CA LYS A 18 24.43 -22.00 -22.48
C LYS A 18 24.71 -20.79 -21.60
N PHE A 19 25.82 -20.11 -21.79
CA PHE A 19 26.18 -18.91 -21.03
C PHE A 19 25.25 -17.74 -21.38
N CYS A 20 24.94 -17.55 -22.66
CA CYS A 20 23.96 -16.55 -23.10
C CYS A 20 22.55 -16.84 -22.58
N LEU A 21 22.12 -18.11 -22.60
CA LEU A 21 20.81 -18.50 -22.10
C LEU A 21 20.69 -18.30 -20.59
N THR A 22 21.74 -18.61 -19.83
CA THR A 22 21.77 -18.40 -18.37
C THR A 22 21.77 -16.92 -18.02
N LEU A 23 22.52 -16.09 -18.78
CA LEU A 23 22.55 -14.65 -18.60
C LEU A 23 21.19 -13.99 -18.92
N PHE A 24 20.48 -14.51 -19.93
CA PHE A 24 19.16 -14.00 -20.30
C PHE A 24 18.09 -14.33 -19.25
N ILE A 25 18.18 -15.50 -18.59
CA ILE A 25 17.27 -15.88 -17.50
C ILE A 25 17.49 -15.02 -16.25
N ILE A 26 18.75 -14.66 -15.95
CA ILE A 26 19.07 -13.79 -14.79
C ILE A 26 18.61 -12.35 -15.03
N LEU A 27 18.64 -11.86 -16.27
CA LEU A 27 18.17 -10.50 -16.61
C LEU A 27 16.63 -10.39 -16.64
N GLY A 28 15.92 -11.51 -16.73
CA GLY A 28 14.44 -11.54 -16.78
C GLY A 28 13.75 -11.40 -15.42
N ILE A 29 14.48 -11.44 -14.29
CA ILE A 29 13.93 -11.23 -12.95
C ILE A 29 14.24 -9.78 -12.50
N ALA A 30 13.92 -8.81 -13.32
CA ALA A 30 13.73 -7.46 -12.84
C ALA A 30 12.41 -7.45 -12.05
N THR A 31 12.44 -7.81 -10.77
CA THR A 31 11.38 -7.48 -9.83
C THR A 31 11.27 -5.97 -9.84
N HIS A 32 10.21 -5.46 -10.44
CA HIS A 32 9.84 -4.07 -10.28
C HIS A 32 9.53 -3.87 -8.80
N ILE A 33 10.53 -3.49 -8.03
CA ILE A 33 10.32 -2.94 -6.69
C ILE A 33 9.66 -1.58 -6.96
N HIS A 34 8.34 -1.59 -7.04
CA HIS A 34 7.58 -0.37 -6.96
C HIS A 34 7.73 0.14 -5.53
N ALA A 35 8.71 1.00 -5.32
CA ALA A 35 8.79 1.82 -4.13
C ALA A 35 7.67 2.89 -4.21
N HIS A 36 6.40 2.43 -4.34
CA HIS A 36 5.27 3.32 -4.26
C HIS A 36 5.13 3.77 -2.83
N THR A 37 5.19 5.06 -2.62
CA THR A 37 4.76 5.68 -1.37
C THR A 37 3.28 5.35 -1.23
N GLY A 38 2.96 4.41 -0.36
CA GLY A 38 1.60 3.92 -0.14
C GLY A 38 1.20 4.06 1.33
N LEU A 39 -0.07 3.84 1.63
CA LEU A 39 -0.56 3.72 2.99
C LEU A 39 0.12 2.50 3.63
N ARG A 40 0.86 2.74 4.71
CA ARG A 40 1.55 1.69 5.47
C ARG A 40 0.65 1.15 6.57
N GLU A 41 -0.09 2.05 7.24
CA GLU A 41 -0.85 1.73 8.43
C GLU A 41 -2.01 2.71 8.59
N SER A 42 -3.10 2.26 9.18
CA SER A 42 -4.24 3.11 9.54
C SER A 42 -4.70 2.81 10.96
N THR A 43 -5.34 3.81 11.59
CA THR A 43 -6.08 3.61 12.83
C THR A 43 -7.47 4.25 12.66
N PRO A 44 -8.56 3.49 12.73
CA PRO A 44 -8.62 2.03 12.91
C PRO A 44 -7.88 1.27 11.80
N ALA A 45 -7.31 0.10 12.14
CA ALA A 45 -6.61 -0.71 11.16
C ALA A 45 -7.59 -1.24 10.09
N ALA A 46 -7.10 -1.44 8.88
CA ALA A 46 -7.86 -2.06 7.80
C ALA A 46 -8.41 -3.43 8.24
N ASP A 47 -9.66 -3.70 7.91
CA ASP A 47 -10.42 -4.91 8.23
C ASP A 47 -10.56 -5.21 9.73
N SER A 48 -10.28 -4.22 10.58
CA SER A 48 -10.40 -4.37 12.03
C SER A 48 -11.81 -4.17 12.55
N ARG A 49 -12.06 -4.74 13.73
CA ARG A 49 -13.23 -4.50 14.53
C ARG A 49 -12.80 -3.79 15.82
N VAL A 50 -13.29 -2.58 16.04
CA VAL A 50 -12.98 -1.78 17.23
C VAL A 50 -14.15 -1.76 18.19
N GLN A 51 -13.86 -1.84 19.50
CA GLN A 51 -14.85 -1.90 20.58
C GLN A 51 -15.08 -0.55 21.25
N ALA A 52 -14.47 0.50 20.71
CA ALA A 52 -14.67 1.87 21.16
C ALA A 52 -14.80 2.77 19.92
N VAL A 53 -15.57 3.84 20.07
CA VAL A 53 -15.74 4.82 19.00
C VAL A 53 -14.43 5.56 18.78
N PRO A 54 -13.84 5.49 17.57
CA PRO A 54 -12.67 6.28 17.24
C PRO A 54 -13.01 7.79 17.24
N SER A 55 -12.15 8.60 17.81
CA SER A 55 -12.28 10.07 17.75
C SER A 55 -11.55 10.70 16.58
N GLN A 56 -10.73 9.91 15.90
CA GLN A 56 -9.95 10.32 14.72
C GLN A 56 -9.65 9.14 13.82
N ILE A 57 -9.37 9.42 12.56
CA ILE A 57 -8.76 8.51 11.61
C ILE A 57 -7.30 8.90 11.51
N GLU A 58 -6.38 7.95 11.71
CA GLU A 58 -4.95 8.15 11.49
C GLU A 58 -4.51 7.39 10.25
N LEU A 59 -3.77 8.04 9.37
CA LEU A 59 -3.16 7.46 8.18
C LEU A 59 -1.65 7.64 8.27
N ILE A 60 -0.89 6.56 8.12
CA ILE A 60 0.57 6.55 8.12
C ILE A 60 1.04 6.02 6.78
N PHE A 61 1.74 6.88 6.04
CA PHE A 61 2.30 6.55 4.72
C PHE A 61 3.76 6.13 4.83
N THR A 62 4.26 5.41 3.84
CA THR A 62 5.66 4.96 3.76
C THR A 62 6.65 6.11 3.54
N GLY A 63 6.17 7.29 3.13
CA GLY A 63 6.93 8.52 2.97
C GLY A 63 6.00 9.72 2.90
N PRO A 64 6.53 10.95 2.83
CA PRO A 64 5.71 12.15 2.77
C PRO A 64 4.83 12.18 1.52
N VAL A 65 3.55 12.43 1.72
CA VAL A 65 2.54 12.61 0.67
C VAL A 65 1.69 13.82 1.00
N ARG A 66 1.08 14.43 0.00
CA ARG A 66 0.09 15.47 0.21
C ARG A 66 -1.30 14.86 0.11
N LEU A 67 -1.96 14.66 1.24
CA LEU A 67 -3.33 14.13 1.31
C LEU A 67 -4.29 15.18 0.74
N ILE A 68 -5.01 14.84 -0.32
CA ILE A 68 -5.90 15.76 -1.05
C ILE A 68 -7.37 15.41 -0.91
N LYS A 69 -7.69 14.18 -0.49
CA LYS A 69 -9.06 13.72 -0.27
C LYS A 69 -9.10 12.71 0.88
N LEU A 70 -10.16 12.80 1.67
CA LEU A 70 -10.54 11.78 2.64
C LEU A 70 -12.07 11.84 2.83
N ASP A 71 -12.70 10.71 2.57
CA ASP A 71 -14.14 10.49 2.81
C ASP A 71 -14.31 9.28 3.74
N VAL A 72 -15.27 9.36 4.65
CA VAL A 72 -15.69 8.23 5.47
C VAL A 72 -17.17 8.01 5.24
N VAL A 73 -17.53 6.82 4.78
CA VAL A 73 -18.91 6.44 4.45
C VAL A 73 -19.27 5.18 5.24
N GLY A 74 -20.48 5.09 5.74
CA GLY A 74 -20.93 3.92 6.50
C GLY A 74 -22.38 4.01 6.92
N ASP A 75 -22.75 3.19 7.90
CA ASP A 75 -24.14 3.07 8.42
C ASP A 75 -24.65 4.36 9.09
N SER A 76 -23.76 5.26 9.46
CA SER A 76 -24.10 6.64 9.86
C SER A 76 -23.37 7.62 8.93
N GLU A 77 -23.75 8.89 9.00
CA GLU A 77 -23.03 9.97 8.33
C GLU A 77 -22.01 10.60 9.30
N PRO A 78 -20.78 10.07 9.39
CA PRO A 78 -19.79 10.61 10.28
C PRO A 78 -19.37 12.01 9.84
N GLN A 79 -19.14 12.89 10.81
CA GLN A 79 -18.59 14.22 10.54
C GLN A 79 -17.07 14.13 10.57
N VAL A 80 -16.47 14.22 9.41
CA VAL A 80 -15.02 14.21 9.23
C VAL A 80 -14.54 15.61 8.91
N THR A 81 -13.69 16.15 9.78
CA THR A 81 -13.11 17.48 9.57
C THR A 81 -11.79 17.32 8.83
N PHE A 82 -11.85 17.33 7.51
CA PHE A 82 -10.69 17.24 6.64
C PHE A 82 -10.57 18.47 5.74
N SER A 83 -9.34 18.95 5.59
CA SER A 83 -8.96 19.94 4.57
C SER A 83 -7.73 19.43 3.83
N PRO A 84 -7.66 19.58 2.50
CA PRO A 84 -6.50 19.16 1.73
C PRO A 84 -5.21 19.77 2.30
N ALA A 85 -4.18 18.92 2.45
CA ALA A 85 -2.90 19.34 2.98
C ALA A 85 -2.17 20.26 1.99
N SER A 86 -1.58 21.36 2.49
CA SER A 86 -0.73 22.24 1.70
C SER A 86 0.68 21.66 1.53
N GLU A 87 1.20 21.01 2.56
CA GLU A 87 2.54 20.43 2.61
C GLU A 87 2.47 18.91 2.70
N PRO A 88 3.49 18.19 2.18
CA PRO A 88 3.57 16.75 2.31
C PRO A 88 3.91 16.33 3.75
N GLU A 89 3.16 15.35 4.28
CA GLU A 89 3.41 14.72 5.57
C GLU A 89 3.31 13.18 5.45
N SER A 90 3.94 12.47 6.37
CA SER A 90 3.85 11.00 6.42
C SER A 90 2.77 10.51 7.36
N VAL A 91 2.24 11.36 8.23
CA VAL A 91 1.23 11.02 9.23
C VAL A 91 0.12 12.06 9.22
N TYR A 92 -1.10 11.61 9.00
CA TYR A 92 -2.31 12.43 9.07
C TYR A 92 -3.21 11.95 10.19
N ARG A 93 -3.67 12.88 11.03
CA ARG A 93 -4.66 12.65 12.08
C ARG A 93 -5.87 13.52 11.81
N ILE A 94 -6.95 12.89 11.42
CA ILE A 94 -8.17 13.56 10.96
C ILE A 94 -9.26 13.32 12.00
N PRO A 95 -9.74 14.37 12.69
CA PRO A 95 -10.85 14.24 13.63
C PRO A 95 -12.09 13.68 12.96
N ALA A 96 -12.73 12.73 13.63
CA ALA A 96 -13.97 12.10 13.18
C ALA A 96 -14.94 12.05 14.33
N ALA A 97 -16.20 12.43 14.08
CA ALA A 97 -17.29 12.40 15.05
C ALA A 97 -18.52 11.72 14.44
N GLY A 98 -19.44 11.28 15.30
CA GLY A 98 -20.70 10.65 14.86
C GLY A 98 -20.57 9.21 14.38
N LEU A 99 -19.42 8.56 14.58
CA LEU A 99 -19.28 7.13 14.38
C LEU A 99 -20.09 6.39 15.45
N VAL A 100 -20.89 5.44 15.03
CA VAL A 100 -21.69 4.55 15.89
C VAL A 100 -21.41 3.09 15.53
N ASN A 101 -22.10 2.14 16.13
CA ASN A 101 -22.04 0.75 15.68
C ASN A 101 -22.33 0.67 14.18
N GLY A 102 -21.48 -0.03 13.44
CA GLY A 102 -21.64 -0.20 12.02
C GLY A 102 -20.34 -0.41 11.27
N GLU A 103 -20.46 -0.61 9.96
CA GLU A 103 -19.34 -0.75 9.04
C GLU A 103 -19.03 0.59 8.38
N TYR A 104 -17.75 0.90 8.23
CA TYR A 104 -17.26 2.12 7.63
C TYR A 104 -16.20 1.84 6.59
N GLU A 105 -16.24 2.59 5.49
CA GLU A 105 -15.18 2.63 4.47
C GLU A 105 -14.53 4.02 4.49
N VAL A 106 -13.20 4.02 4.57
CA VAL A 106 -12.37 5.22 4.46
C VAL A 106 -11.73 5.24 3.10
N ALA A 107 -12.14 6.17 2.25
CA ALA A 107 -11.55 6.41 0.93
C ALA A 107 -10.62 7.62 0.99
N TRP A 108 -9.42 7.50 0.45
CA TRP A 108 -8.44 8.56 0.45
C TRP A 108 -7.76 8.73 -0.90
N ALA A 109 -7.24 9.93 -1.16
CA ALA A 109 -6.35 10.21 -2.28
C ALA A 109 -5.21 11.13 -1.84
N ALA A 110 -4.01 10.87 -2.33
CA ALA A 110 -2.81 11.62 -2.01
C ALA A 110 -1.90 11.79 -3.23
N ILE A 111 -1.07 12.82 -3.21
CA ILE A 111 -0.02 13.06 -4.21
C ILE A 111 1.32 12.72 -3.58
N GLY A 112 2.04 11.78 -4.18
CA GLY A 112 3.39 11.39 -3.75
C GLY A 112 4.45 12.43 -4.09
N ALA A 113 5.65 12.24 -3.56
CA ALA A 113 6.80 13.13 -3.81
C ALA A 113 7.20 13.17 -5.30
N ASP A 114 6.87 12.14 -6.07
CA ASP A 114 7.07 12.05 -7.52
C ASP A 114 5.97 12.75 -8.34
N GLY A 115 4.97 13.34 -7.68
CA GLY A 115 3.84 14.03 -8.29
C GLY A 115 2.71 13.11 -8.76
N HIS A 116 2.81 11.78 -8.60
CA HIS A 116 1.73 10.87 -8.95
C HIS A 116 0.64 10.84 -7.88
N THR A 117 -0.61 10.79 -8.36
CA THR A 117 -1.76 10.61 -7.48
C THR A 117 -1.96 9.14 -7.17
N MET A 118 -2.14 8.84 -5.89
CA MET A 118 -2.53 7.54 -5.36
C MET A 118 -3.91 7.66 -4.73
N ALA A 119 -4.74 6.63 -4.86
CA ALA A 119 -6.04 6.55 -4.20
C ALA A 119 -6.32 5.10 -3.84
N ASP A 120 -6.92 4.89 -2.66
CA ASP A 120 -7.32 3.57 -2.19
C ASP A 120 -8.40 3.73 -1.12
N SER A 121 -8.94 2.61 -0.63
CA SER A 121 -9.87 2.58 0.49
C SER A 121 -9.60 1.40 1.40
N PHE A 122 -10.04 1.50 2.65
CA PHE A 122 -10.06 0.39 3.60
C PHE A 122 -11.33 0.45 4.44
N ARG A 123 -11.69 -0.67 5.07
CA ARG A 123 -12.88 -0.79 5.91
C ARG A 123 -12.52 -1.13 7.34
N PHE A 124 -13.41 -0.75 8.26
CA PHE A 124 -13.38 -1.18 9.65
C PHE A 124 -14.81 -1.25 10.19
N VAL A 125 -14.97 -1.94 11.32
CA VAL A 125 -16.25 -2.09 12.00
C VAL A 125 -16.14 -1.51 13.40
N VAL A 126 -17.11 -0.68 13.79
CA VAL A 126 -17.32 -0.27 15.19
C VAL A 126 -18.34 -1.23 15.80
N ASP A 127 -17.95 -1.95 16.85
CA ASP A 127 -18.80 -2.90 17.56
C ASP A 127 -18.71 -2.69 19.07
N LEU A 128 -19.63 -1.89 19.58
CA LEU A 128 -19.69 -1.54 21.01
C LEU A 128 -20.35 -2.62 21.87
N SER A 129 -20.92 -3.66 21.27
CA SER A 129 -21.62 -4.73 22.00
C SER A 129 -20.68 -5.57 22.84
N ALA A 130 -19.43 -5.75 22.41
CA ALA A 130 -18.43 -6.48 23.14
C ALA A 130 -17.91 -5.76 24.39
N ALA A 131 -17.96 -4.42 24.42
CA ALA A 131 -17.59 -3.63 25.60
C ALA A 131 -18.62 -3.72 26.74
N SER A 132 -19.88 -4.06 26.41
CA SER A 132 -20.98 -4.20 27.39
C SER A 132 -21.05 -5.57 28.09
N SER A 133 -20.24 -6.55 27.66
CA SER A 133 -20.24 -7.92 28.17
C SER A 133 -19.07 -8.24 29.11
N ALA A 134 -18.26 -7.26 29.49
CA ALA A 134 -17.23 -7.44 30.51
C ALA A 134 -17.92 -7.43 31.90
N PRO A 135 -17.66 -8.48 32.74
CA PRO A 135 -18.27 -8.58 34.07
C PRO A 135 -17.74 -7.53 35.05
#